data_0181ec65d0bc2f59386cd4f81713b318
#
_entry.id   0181ec65d0bc2f59386cd4f81713b318
#
_cell.length_a   1.000
_cell.length_b   1.000
_cell.length_c   1.000
_cell.angle_alpha   90.00
_cell.angle_beta   90.00
_cell.angle_gamma   90.00
#
_symmetry.space_group_name_H-M   'P 1'
#
loop_
_entity.id
_entity.type
_entity.pdbx_description
1 polymer ?
#
loop_
_entity_poly.entity_id
_entity_poly.type
_entity_poly.pdbx_seq_one_letter_code
_entity_poly.pdbx_strand_id
1 'polypeptide(L)'
;MINSGSGNQGLTVSVPLIVYAEREHLDKEKLYRALVISNLTAIHLKTEIGRLSAFCGAVSAGAACGAGLAYLKDASEEVMNHTIVNALAITSGIICDGAKASCAAKIAVSVEAGILGYDMYMNGQQFYGGDGIISKGIENTIHNIGVLGSQGMASTDQEIIKIMCE
;
A
#
# COMPACT_ATOMS: atom_id res chain seq x y z
N MET A 1 6.39 2.66 15.67
CA MET A 1 6.84 1.63 14.70
C MET A 1 7.31 2.33 13.44
N ILE A 2 8.35 1.84 12.79
CA ILE A 2 8.89 2.37 11.52
C ILE A 2 8.90 1.21 10.52
N ASN A 3 8.38 1.46 9.31
CA ASN A 3 8.48 0.54 8.19
C ASN A 3 9.13 1.29 7.02
N SER A 4 10.12 0.66 6.38
CA SER A 4 10.85 1.21 5.22
C SER A 4 11.35 2.66 5.42
N GLY A 5 11.79 2.98 6.64
CA GLY A 5 12.33 4.29 7.01
C GLY A 5 11.30 5.37 7.34
N SER A 6 10.00 5.05 7.41
CA SER A 6 8.94 6.02 7.66
C SER A 6 8.02 5.60 8.81
N GLY A 7 7.78 6.50 9.77
CA GLY A 7 6.77 6.32 10.82
C GLY A 7 5.35 6.26 10.25
N ASN A 8 5.05 7.08 9.24
CA ASN A 8 3.73 7.05 8.58
C ASN A 8 3.44 5.69 7.93
N GLN A 9 4.42 5.08 7.29
CA GLN A 9 4.26 3.73 6.74
C GLN A 9 4.03 2.72 7.85
N GLY A 10 4.83 2.78 8.95
CA GLY A 10 4.66 1.91 10.11
C GLY A 10 3.28 2.02 10.76
N LEU A 11 2.72 3.23 10.86
CA LEU A 11 1.35 3.43 11.34
C LEU A 11 0.32 2.82 10.37
N THR A 12 0.49 3.06 9.08
CA THR A 12 -0.44 2.58 8.03
C THR A 12 -0.55 1.06 7.99
N VAL A 13 0.57 0.36 8.09
CA VAL A 13 0.58 -1.13 8.04
C VAL A 13 0.13 -1.80 9.33
N SER A 14 -0.01 -1.04 10.44
CA SER A 14 -0.22 -1.68 11.75
C SER A 14 -1.50 -1.24 12.43
N VAL A 15 -1.75 0.07 12.54
CA VAL A 15 -2.85 0.59 13.36
C VAL A 15 -4.22 0.12 12.87
N PRO A 16 -4.55 0.13 11.56
CA PRO A 16 -5.86 -0.34 11.11
C PRO A 16 -6.11 -1.81 11.44
N LEU A 17 -5.09 -2.67 11.35
CA LEU A 17 -5.20 -4.09 11.68
C LEU A 17 -5.42 -4.30 13.18
N ILE A 18 -4.72 -3.54 14.02
CA ILE A 18 -4.88 -3.61 15.49
C ILE A 18 -6.31 -3.20 15.86
N VAL A 19 -6.77 -2.06 15.33
CA VAL A 19 -8.13 -1.55 15.61
C VAL A 19 -9.21 -2.52 15.12
N TYR A 20 -9.02 -3.10 13.93
CA TYR A 20 -9.94 -4.10 13.40
C TYR A 20 -9.98 -5.36 14.28
N ALA A 21 -8.81 -5.91 14.63
CA ALA A 21 -8.73 -7.12 15.45
C ALA A 21 -9.32 -6.91 16.87
N GLU A 22 -9.11 -5.74 17.46
CA GLU A 22 -9.72 -5.39 18.75
C GLU A 22 -11.24 -5.31 18.67
N ARG A 23 -11.78 -4.67 17.64
CA ARG A 23 -13.24 -4.53 17.44
C ARG A 23 -13.93 -5.87 17.17
N GLU A 24 -13.30 -6.72 16.40
CA GLU A 24 -13.83 -8.04 16.04
C GLU A 24 -13.46 -9.11 17.08
N HIS A 25 -12.78 -8.74 18.18
CA HIS A 25 -12.35 -9.66 19.24
C HIS A 25 -11.53 -10.85 18.72
N LEU A 26 -10.66 -10.61 17.73
CA LEU A 26 -9.85 -11.64 17.11
C LEU A 26 -8.68 -12.05 18.00
N ASP A 27 -8.23 -13.30 17.81
CA ASP A 27 -7.08 -13.85 18.52
C ASP A 27 -5.78 -13.07 18.23
N LYS A 28 -4.93 -12.93 19.25
CA LYS A 28 -3.65 -12.21 19.13
C LYS A 28 -2.69 -12.86 18.14
N GLU A 29 -2.67 -14.18 18.06
CA GLU A 29 -1.82 -14.89 17.09
C GLU A 29 -2.24 -14.54 15.66
N LYS A 30 -3.54 -14.50 15.38
CA LYS A 30 -4.07 -14.08 14.07
C LYS A 30 -3.67 -12.64 13.74
N LEU A 31 -3.76 -11.72 14.72
CA LEU A 31 -3.31 -10.36 14.56
C LEU A 31 -1.80 -10.29 14.25
N TYR A 32 -0.96 -11.03 14.98
CA TYR A 32 0.48 -11.03 14.73
C TYR A 32 0.84 -11.50 13.33
N ARG A 33 0.17 -12.53 12.83
CA ARG A 33 0.35 -13.02 11.45
C ARG A 33 -0.09 -11.98 10.43
N ALA A 34 -1.21 -11.32 10.63
CA ALA A 34 -1.67 -10.22 9.78
C ALA A 34 -0.67 -9.05 9.76
N LEU A 35 -0.11 -8.69 10.91
CA LEU A 35 0.93 -7.66 11.01
C LEU A 35 2.21 -8.06 10.26
N VAL A 36 2.61 -9.34 10.31
CA VAL A 36 3.75 -9.85 9.55
C VAL A 36 3.48 -9.73 8.05
N ILE A 37 2.31 -10.20 7.57
CA ILE A 37 1.90 -10.09 6.16
C ILE A 37 1.96 -8.63 5.72
N SER A 38 1.29 -7.73 6.41
CA SER A 38 1.22 -6.32 6.04
C SER A 38 2.61 -5.67 6.03
N ASN A 39 3.43 -5.89 7.06
CA ASN A 39 4.76 -5.30 7.13
C ASN A 39 5.71 -5.82 6.05
N LEU A 40 5.73 -7.13 5.79
CA LEU A 40 6.61 -7.72 4.77
C LEU A 40 6.15 -7.33 3.36
N THR A 41 4.86 -7.30 3.09
CA THR A 41 4.32 -6.80 1.81
C THR A 41 4.72 -5.35 1.56
N ALA A 42 4.63 -4.48 2.57
CA ALA A 42 5.04 -3.08 2.43
C ALA A 42 6.55 -2.94 2.17
N ILE A 43 7.38 -3.76 2.81
CA ILE A 43 8.83 -3.80 2.57
C ILE A 43 9.11 -4.26 1.14
N HIS A 44 8.44 -5.32 0.67
CA HIS A 44 8.59 -5.85 -0.67
C HIS A 44 8.26 -4.79 -1.73
N LEU A 45 7.08 -4.18 -1.65
CA LEU A 45 6.68 -3.07 -2.51
C LEU A 45 7.70 -1.92 -2.49
N LYS A 46 8.18 -1.55 -1.31
CA LYS A 46 9.11 -0.44 -1.16
C LYS A 46 10.52 -0.75 -1.66
N THR A 47 10.91 -2.00 -1.71
CA THR A 47 12.20 -2.44 -2.27
C THR A 47 12.29 -2.09 -3.76
N GLU A 48 11.22 -2.29 -4.52
CA GLU A 48 11.17 -1.94 -5.95
C GLU A 48 11.08 -0.42 -6.19
N ILE A 49 10.31 0.30 -5.37
CA ILE A 49 10.12 1.75 -5.49
C ILE A 49 11.38 2.53 -5.07
N GLY A 50 12.16 1.99 -4.11
CA GLY A 50 13.28 2.67 -3.47
C GLY A 50 12.87 3.48 -2.22
N ARG A 51 13.84 3.83 -1.39
CA ARG A 51 13.60 4.50 -0.10
C ARG A 51 13.08 5.93 -0.25
N LEU A 52 13.64 6.66 -1.22
CA LEU A 52 13.26 8.04 -1.55
C LEU A 52 12.64 8.04 -2.95
N SER A 53 11.43 8.51 -3.06
CA SER A 53 10.68 8.58 -4.32
C SER A 53 9.48 9.48 -4.13
N ALA A 54 9.09 10.20 -5.19
CA ALA A 54 7.83 10.93 -5.25
C ALA A 54 6.62 9.98 -5.15
N PHE A 55 6.77 8.69 -5.37
CA PHE A 55 5.73 7.71 -5.10
C PHE A 55 5.47 7.61 -3.59
N CYS A 56 4.27 7.96 -3.16
CA CYS A 56 3.94 8.05 -1.75
C CYS A 56 4.02 6.68 -1.04
N GLY A 57 4.87 6.61 -0.01
CA GLY A 57 5.01 5.38 0.79
C GLY A 57 3.75 4.97 1.55
N ALA A 58 2.82 5.90 1.83
CA ALA A 58 1.53 5.56 2.40
C ALA A 58 0.69 4.70 1.45
N VAL A 59 0.84 4.87 0.12
CA VAL A 59 0.13 4.07 -0.90
C VAL A 59 0.53 2.60 -0.81
N SER A 60 1.83 2.30 -0.86
CA SER A 60 2.31 0.92 -0.72
C SER A 60 1.97 0.31 0.64
N ALA A 61 2.03 1.12 1.70
CA ALA A 61 1.64 0.70 3.04
C ALA A 61 0.12 0.44 3.15
N GLY A 62 -0.72 1.23 2.48
CA GLY A 62 -2.18 1.02 2.44
C GLY A 62 -2.56 -0.25 1.68
N ALA A 63 -1.94 -0.52 0.54
CA ALA A 63 -2.14 -1.77 -0.20
C ALA A 63 -1.72 -2.99 0.63
N ALA A 64 -0.58 -2.89 1.33
CA ALA A 64 -0.11 -3.93 2.23
C ALA A 64 -1.04 -4.11 3.46
N CYS A 65 -1.58 -3.03 4.01
CA CYS A 65 -2.60 -3.08 5.06
C CYS A 65 -3.86 -3.82 4.58
N GLY A 66 -4.29 -3.57 3.34
CA GLY A 66 -5.40 -4.30 2.72
C GLY A 66 -5.19 -5.81 2.70
N ALA A 67 -3.98 -6.27 2.36
CA ALA A 67 -3.64 -7.70 2.43
C ALA A 67 -3.72 -8.25 3.86
N GLY A 68 -3.19 -7.52 4.85
CA GLY A 68 -3.32 -7.90 6.26
C GLY A 68 -4.77 -7.97 6.73
N LEU A 69 -5.61 -7.03 6.29
CA LEU A 69 -7.03 -7.03 6.60
C LEU A 69 -7.75 -8.22 5.96
N ALA A 70 -7.45 -8.53 4.68
CA ALA A 70 -7.97 -9.71 4.00
C ALA A 70 -7.64 -11.00 4.78
N TYR A 71 -6.38 -11.11 5.27
CA TYR A 71 -5.98 -12.22 6.12
C TYR A 71 -6.79 -12.30 7.42
N LEU A 72 -7.04 -11.17 8.10
CA LEU A 72 -7.89 -11.13 9.32
C LEU A 72 -9.32 -11.62 9.04
N LYS A 73 -9.79 -11.47 7.81
CA LYS A 73 -11.09 -11.95 7.32
C LYS A 73 -11.04 -13.37 6.75
N ASP A 74 -10.00 -14.15 7.04
CA ASP A 74 -9.79 -15.53 6.57
C ASP A 74 -9.77 -15.70 5.03
N ALA A 75 -9.36 -14.66 4.34
CA ALA A 75 -9.26 -14.67 2.89
C ALA A 75 -8.08 -15.51 2.39
N SER A 76 -8.21 -16.07 1.19
CA SER A 76 -7.15 -16.83 0.52
C SER A 76 -6.00 -15.92 0.06
N GLU A 77 -4.87 -16.51 -0.28
CA GLU A 77 -3.73 -15.81 -0.89
C GLU A 77 -4.15 -15.08 -2.17
N GLU A 78 -4.99 -15.67 -2.98
CA GLU A 78 -5.51 -15.06 -4.21
C GLU A 78 -6.26 -13.75 -3.92
N VAL A 79 -7.14 -13.75 -2.90
CA VAL A 79 -7.86 -12.55 -2.47
C VAL A 79 -6.88 -11.47 -1.98
N MET A 80 -5.87 -11.85 -1.19
CA MET A 80 -4.84 -10.91 -0.72
C MET A 80 -4.07 -10.28 -1.90
N ASN A 81 -3.69 -11.10 -2.88
CA ASN A 81 -2.96 -10.63 -4.05
C ASN A 81 -3.80 -9.64 -4.89
N HIS A 82 -5.07 -9.95 -5.14
CA HIS A 82 -5.97 -9.05 -5.86
C HIS A 82 -6.30 -7.79 -5.06
N THR A 83 -6.37 -7.87 -3.74
CA THR A 83 -6.51 -6.71 -2.86
C THR A 83 -5.35 -5.73 -3.06
N ILE A 84 -4.11 -6.23 -3.07
CA ILE A 84 -2.92 -5.41 -3.29
C ILE A 84 -2.96 -4.75 -4.67
N VAL A 85 -3.23 -5.53 -5.73
CA VAL A 85 -3.27 -5.05 -7.11
C VAL A 85 -4.34 -3.96 -7.27
N ASN A 86 -5.55 -4.20 -6.77
CA ASN A 86 -6.65 -3.24 -6.83
C ASN A 86 -6.29 -1.93 -6.10
N ALA A 87 -5.75 -2.03 -4.88
CA ALA A 87 -5.35 -0.86 -4.10
C ALA A 87 -4.27 -0.03 -4.80
N LEU A 88 -3.26 -0.68 -5.40
CA LEU A 88 -2.20 -0.02 -6.15
C LEU A 88 -2.73 0.66 -7.41
N ALA A 89 -3.65 0.01 -8.14
CA ALA A 89 -4.27 0.59 -9.33
C ALA A 89 -5.04 1.89 -8.99
N ILE A 90 -5.75 1.90 -7.86
CA ILE A 90 -6.56 3.05 -7.43
C ILE A 90 -5.69 4.24 -7.01
N THR A 91 -4.55 3.99 -6.33
CA THR A 91 -3.81 5.05 -5.60
C THR A 91 -2.44 5.38 -6.17
N SER A 92 -2.02 4.80 -7.29
CA SER A 92 -0.66 4.95 -7.83
C SER A 92 -0.27 6.37 -8.24
N GLY A 93 -1.20 7.32 -8.30
CA GLY A 93 -0.95 8.72 -8.62
C GLY A 93 -0.70 9.64 -7.42
N ILE A 94 -0.74 9.14 -6.19
CA ILE A 94 -0.52 9.96 -4.99
C ILE A 94 0.97 10.20 -4.80
N ILE A 95 1.37 11.47 -4.84
CA ILE A 95 2.78 11.87 -4.69
C ILE A 95 3.16 12.09 -3.22
N CYS A 96 4.46 11.93 -2.94
CA CYS A 96 5.09 12.24 -1.66
C CYS A 96 5.86 13.57 -1.77
N ASP A 97 5.50 14.53 -0.94
CA ASP A 97 6.12 15.85 -0.81
C ASP A 97 6.76 16.04 0.58
N GLY A 98 7.20 14.96 1.19
CA GLY A 98 7.75 14.91 2.55
C GLY A 98 6.67 14.74 3.62
N ALA A 99 7.12 14.63 4.88
CA ALA A 99 6.22 14.45 6.02
C ALA A 99 5.50 15.76 6.37
N LYS A 100 4.23 15.84 6.02
CA LYS A 100 3.37 17.02 6.19
C LYS A 100 2.04 16.63 6.84
N ALA A 101 1.26 17.63 7.26
CA ALA A 101 -0.08 17.42 7.81
C ALA A 101 -1.00 16.67 6.83
N SER A 102 -0.84 16.88 5.53
CA SER A 102 -1.57 16.16 4.46
C SER A 102 -1.34 14.65 4.47
N CYS A 103 -0.25 14.16 5.08
CA CYS A 103 0.01 12.72 5.19
C CYS A 103 -1.09 11.99 5.97
N ALA A 104 -1.74 12.64 6.94
CA ALA A 104 -2.86 12.02 7.66
C ALA A 104 -4.00 11.63 6.70
N ALA A 105 -4.36 12.52 5.77
CA ALA A 105 -5.37 12.24 4.74
C ALA A 105 -4.85 11.22 3.70
N LYS A 106 -3.59 11.32 3.29
CA LYS A 106 -2.98 10.33 2.36
C LYS A 106 -2.99 8.92 2.95
N ILE A 107 -2.73 8.77 4.27
CA ILE A 107 -2.83 7.49 4.98
C ILE A 107 -4.28 6.99 4.95
N ALA A 108 -5.25 7.82 5.32
CA ALA A 108 -6.66 7.45 5.32
C ALA A 108 -7.11 6.93 3.95
N VAL A 109 -6.86 7.71 2.89
CA VAL A 109 -7.21 7.31 1.50
C VAL A 109 -6.51 6.02 1.08
N SER A 110 -5.26 5.82 1.49
CA SER A 110 -4.51 4.61 1.12
C SER A 110 -5.05 3.36 1.84
N VAL A 111 -5.47 3.48 3.10
CA VAL A 111 -6.13 2.41 3.84
C VAL A 111 -7.50 2.10 3.24
N GLU A 112 -8.28 3.13 2.93
CA GLU A 112 -9.58 2.98 2.24
C GLU A 112 -9.43 2.28 0.89
N ALA A 113 -8.38 2.59 0.12
CA ALA A 113 -8.09 1.89 -1.12
C ALA A 113 -7.76 0.40 -0.90
N GLY A 114 -7.09 0.06 0.20
CA GLY A 114 -6.86 -1.33 0.61
C GLY A 114 -8.17 -2.06 0.93
N ILE A 115 -9.07 -1.42 1.68
CA ILE A 115 -10.41 -1.95 2.01
C ILE A 115 -11.24 -2.09 0.73
N LEU A 116 -11.30 -1.05 -0.08
CA LEU A 116 -12.02 -1.06 -1.36
C LEU A 116 -11.49 -2.16 -2.29
N GLY A 117 -10.17 -2.32 -2.37
CA GLY A 117 -9.54 -3.36 -3.20
C GLY A 117 -9.97 -4.78 -2.80
N TYR A 118 -10.10 -5.03 -1.49
CA TYR A 118 -10.66 -6.27 -0.96
C TYR A 118 -12.13 -6.42 -1.32
N ASP A 119 -12.95 -5.40 -1.03
CA ASP A 119 -14.39 -5.45 -1.27
C ASP A 119 -14.73 -5.60 -2.76
N MET A 120 -13.97 -4.95 -3.65
CA MET A 120 -14.09 -5.14 -5.09
C MET A 120 -13.93 -6.61 -5.48
N TYR A 121 -12.83 -7.25 -5.03
CA TYR A 121 -12.59 -8.65 -5.38
C TYR A 121 -13.65 -9.59 -4.81
N MET A 122 -14.08 -9.36 -3.57
CA MET A 122 -15.17 -10.16 -2.96
C MET A 122 -16.50 -10.00 -3.69
N ASN A 123 -16.70 -8.91 -4.42
CA ASN A 123 -17.87 -8.67 -5.27
C ASN A 123 -17.64 -9.06 -6.75
N GLY A 124 -16.59 -9.83 -7.05
CA GLY A 124 -16.28 -10.28 -8.41
C GLY A 124 -15.71 -9.21 -9.32
N GLN A 125 -15.17 -8.11 -8.76
CA GLN A 125 -14.59 -7.01 -9.50
C GLN A 125 -13.07 -6.95 -9.24
N GLN A 126 -12.30 -6.76 -10.30
CA GLN A 126 -10.85 -6.62 -10.23
C GLN A 126 -10.31 -5.88 -11.44
N PHE A 127 -9.11 -5.35 -11.32
CA PHE A 127 -8.34 -4.88 -12.47
C PHE A 127 -7.55 -6.05 -13.08
N TYR A 128 -7.50 -6.09 -14.41
CA TYR A 128 -6.85 -7.17 -15.16
C TYR A 128 -5.51 -6.72 -15.74
N GLY A 129 -4.66 -7.68 -16.05
CA GLY A 129 -3.45 -7.41 -16.81
C GLY A 129 -3.79 -6.76 -18.16
N GLY A 130 -3.24 -5.56 -18.38
CA GLY A 130 -3.57 -4.69 -19.52
C GLY A 130 -4.40 -3.47 -19.14
N ASP A 131 -4.90 -3.39 -17.93
CA ASP A 131 -5.55 -2.18 -17.39
C ASP A 131 -4.47 -1.17 -16.95
N GLY A 132 -3.99 -0.38 -17.91
CA GLY A 132 -2.95 0.61 -17.66
C GLY A 132 -1.63 -0.01 -17.23
N ILE A 133 -1.19 0.31 -15.99
CA ILE A 133 0.07 -0.19 -15.43
C ILE A 133 -0.05 -1.59 -14.80
N ILE A 134 -1.24 -2.16 -14.74
CA ILE A 134 -1.47 -3.48 -14.17
C ILE A 134 -1.06 -4.57 -15.16
N SER A 135 -0.26 -5.52 -14.68
CA SER A 135 0.19 -6.67 -15.45
C SER A 135 -0.37 -7.97 -14.90
N LYS A 136 -0.33 -9.02 -15.71
CA LYS A 136 -0.72 -10.35 -15.25
C LYS A 136 0.23 -10.83 -14.15
N GLY A 137 -0.32 -11.13 -12.98
CA GLY A 137 0.40 -11.54 -11.79
C GLY A 137 0.84 -10.36 -10.92
N ILE A 138 0.80 -10.58 -9.60
CA ILE A 138 1.09 -9.54 -8.62
C ILE A 138 2.53 -9.02 -8.74
N GLU A 139 3.52 -9.88 -8.90
CA GLU A 139 4.93 -9.49 -8.98
C GLU A 139 5.23 -8.58 -10.17
N ASN A 140 4.61 -8.84 -11.33
CA ASN A 140 4.77 -7.98 -12.50
C ASN A 140 4.13 -6.60 -12.28
N THR A 141 3.01 -6.54 -11.58
CA THR A 141 2.39 -5.26 -11.19
C THR A 141 3.27 -4.51 -10.18
N ILE A 142 3.81 -5.19 -9.18
CA ILE A 142 4.74 -4.61 -8.20
C ILE A 142 5.99 -4.06 -8.92
N HIS A 143 6.54 -4.81 -9.86
CA HIS A 143 7.66 -4.36 -10.68
C HIS A 143 7.33 -3.09 -11.49
N ASN A 144 6.17 -3.04 -12.14
CA ASN A 144 5.74 -1.85 -12.89
C ASN A 144 5.61 -0.61 -11.98
N ILE A 145 5.03 -0.80 -10.79
CA ILE A 145 4.94 0.25 -9.76
C ILE A 145 6.34 0.67 -9.31
N GLY A 146 7.24 -0.29 -9.14
CA GLY A 146 8.64 -0.04 -8.81
C GLY A 146 9.35 0.81 -9.85
N VAL A 147 9.23 0.45 -11.13
CA VAL A 147 9.81 1.22 -12.25
C VAL A 147 9.20 2.63 -12.31
N LEU A 148 7.88 2.75 -12.16
CA LEU A 148 7.22 4.05 -12.12
C LEU A 148 7.76 4.90 -10.96
N GLY A 149 7.85 4.34 -9.76
CA GLY A 149 8.29 5.06 -8.57
C GLY A 149 9.78 5.39 -8.57
N SER A 150 10.64 4.48 -9.04
CA SER A 150 12.11 4.68 -9.00
C SER A 150 12.64 5.47 -10.19
N GLN A 151 12.15 5.21 -11.39
CA GLN A 151 12.64 5.81 -12.64
C GLN A 151 11.67 6.87 -13.17
N GLY A 152 10.39 6.51 -13.30
CA GLY A 152 9.38 7.38 -13.89
C GLY A 152 9.15 8.69 -13.12
N MET A 153 9.27 8.64 -11.79
CA MET A 153 9.06 9.82 -10.92
C MET A 153 10.35 10.57 -10.56
N ALA A 154 11.51 10.24 -11.13
CA ALA A 154 12.77 10.91 -10.80
C ALA A 154 12.75 12.42 -11.09
N SER A 155 12.18 12.83 -12.22
CA SER A 155 11.98 14.26 -12.54
C SER A 155 10.94 14.92 -11.64
N THR A 156 9.91 14.19 -11.23
CA THR A 156 8.89 14.65 -10.29
C THR A 156 9.50 14.94 -8.92
N ASP A 157 10.41 14.09 -8.43
CA ASP A 157 11.17 14.33 -7.19
C ASP A 157 11.96 15.65 -7.26
N GLN A 158 12.66 15.87 -8.36
CA GLN A 158 13.44 17.09 -8.56
C GLN A 158 12.55 18.35 -8.57
N GLU A 159 11.39 18.28 -9.23
CA GLU A 159 10.46 19.40 -9.29
C GLU A 159 9.81 19.70 -7.94
N ILE A 160 9.43 18.66 -7.19
CA ILE A 160 8.92 18.82 -5.83
C ILE A 160 9.95 19.51 -4.94
N ILE A 161 11.23 19.11 -5.01
CA ILE A 161 12.31 19.75 -4.23
C ILE A 161 12.44 21.22 -4.58
N LYS A 162 12.41 21.60 -5.86
CA LYS A 162 12.46 22.99 -6.28
C LYS A 162 11.32 23.80 -5.67
N ILE A 163 10.07 23.33 -5.85
CA ILE A 163 8.87 23.98 -5.30
C ILE A 163 8.99 24.16 -3.77
N MET A 164 9.56 23.19 -3.07
CA MET A 164 9.72 23.27 -1.61
C MET A 164 10.84 24.18 -1.13
N CYS A 165 11.77 24.57 -2.01
CA CYS A 165 12.89 25.45 -1.72
C CYS A 165 12.64 26.92 -2.12
N GLU A 166 11.53 27.22 -2.80
CA GLU A 166 11.05 28.56 -3.10
C GLU A 166 10.32 29.17 -1.90
#